data_e35615fe3e067a1a8933bc20f8cbaf14
#
_entry.id   e35615fe3e067a1a8933bc20f8cbaf14
#
_cell.length_a   1.000
_cell.length_b   1.000
_cell.length_c   1.000
_cell.angle_alpha   90.00
_cell.angle_beta   90.00
_cell.angle_gamma   90.00
#
_symmetry.space_group_name_H-M   'P 1'
#
loop_
_entity.id
_entity.type
_entity.pdbx_description
1 polymer ?
#
loop_
_entity_poly.entity_id
_entity_poly.type
_entity_poly.pdbx_seq_one_letter_code
_entity_poly.pdbx_strand_id
1 'polypeptide(L)'
;MAVTIKSPREIELMRKAGEILAQVHEELHAAVHPGMSTLDIDKLGERLIRSHGCIPSFKNYNGYPASICVSVNDEIVHGIPNKHRILKDGDIVSLDAGTIYKGYHSDAARTWAVGNVSPEAQKLMDVTKQCFYEGIKFAKAGNHLNDISTAIQAYAEKFGYGVVRELVGHGIGTHLHEDPEVPNFATKRRGILLQPGMTLAIEPMINAGTPDVIWMDDDWTVVTADHALSA
;
A
#
# COMPACT_ATOMS: atom_id res chain seq x y z
N MET A 1 -10.13 18.44 -4.39
CA MET A 1 -11.16 18.12 -5.44
C MET A 1 -12.40 17.60 -4.74
N ALA A 2 -13.54 17.51 -5.39
CA ALA A 2 -14.73 16.90 -4.78
C ALA A 2 -14.63 15.38 -4.85
N VAL A 3 -15.13 14.69 -3.80
CA VAL A 3 -15.20 13.22 -3.79
C VAL A 3 -16.07 12.73 -4.94
N THR A 4 -15.56 11.81 -5.74
CA THR A 4 -16.28 11.24 -6.88
C THR A 4 -17.08 10.00 -6.45
N ILE A 5 -18.31 9.92 -6.92
CA ILE A 5 -19.19 8.75 -6.70
C ILE A 5 -19.22 7.95 -8.01
N LYS A 6 -18.73 6.74 -7.97
CA LYS A 6 -18.64 5.86 -9.13
C LYS A 6 -19.98 5.18 -9.41
N SER A 7 -20.37 5.15 -10.67
CA SER A 7 -21.52 4.39 -11.13
C SER A 7 -21.28 2.86 -11.01
N PRO A 8 -22.33 2.02 -11.04
CA PRO A 8 -22.16 0.57 -11.01
C PRO A 8 -21.22 0.03 -12.11
N ARG A 9 -21.26 0.65 -13.31
CA ARG A 9 -20.36 0.27 -14.42
C ARG A 9 -18.90 0.60 -14.11
N GLU A 10 -18.62 1.73 -13.52
CA GLU A 10 -17.27 2.14 -13.12
C GLU A 10 -16.73 1.24 -12.01
N ILE A 11 -17.56 0.92 -11.01
CA ILE A 11 -17.22 -0.03 -9.95
C ILE A 11 -16.82 -1.41 -10.54
N GLU A 12 -17.55 -1.87 -11.57
CA GLU A 12 -17.22 -3.14 -12.24
C GLU A 12 -15.86 -3.10 -12.96
N LEU A 13 -15.51 -1.98 -13.58
CA LEU A 13 -14.18 -1.79 -14.19
C LEU A 13 -13.08 -1.76 -13.13
N MET A 14 -13.30 -1.07 -12.01
CA MET A 14 -12.37 -1.03 -10.89
C MET A 14 -12.24 -2.40 -10.20
N ARG A 15 -13.34 -3.15 -10.05
CA ARG A 15 -13.32 -4.53 -9.57
C ARG A 15 -12.42 -5.40 -10.44
N LYS A 16 -12.57 -5.28 -11.77
CA LYS A 16 -11.73 -6.03 -12.71
C LYS A 16 -10.26 -5.63 -12.62
N ALA A 17 -9.96 -4.34 -12.48
CA ALA A 17 -8.59 -3.86 -12.25
C ALA A 17 -8.01 -4.47 -10.95
N GLY A 18 -8.79 -4.47 -9.87
CA GLY A 18 -8.38 -5.05 -8.58
C GLY A 18 -8.18 -6.58 -8.64
N GLU A 19 -9.02 -7.32 -9.35
CA GLU A 19 -8.84 -8.77 -9.57
C GLU A 19 -7.53 -9.07 -10.30
N ILE A 20 -7.21 -8.28 -11.33
CA ILE A 20 -5.95 -8.41 -12.07
C ILE A 20 -4.77 -8.10 -11.15
N LEU A 21 -4.85 -7.00 -10.39
CA LEU A 21 -3.79 -6.62 -9.46
C LEU A 21 -3.55 -7.68 -8.39
N ALA A 22 -4.62 -8.29 -7.86
CA ALA A 22 -4.50 -9.40 -6.92
C ALA A 22 -3.73 -10.59 -7.52
N GLN A 23 -4.01 -10.95 -8.78
CA GLN A 23 -3.26 -11.99 -9.49
C GLN A 23 -1.78 -11.63 -9.67
N VAL A 24 -1.49 -10.37 -10.05
CA VAL A 24 -0.11 -9.87 -10.15
C VAL A 24 0.62 -10.00 -8.82
N HIS A 25 -0.02 -9.67 -7.70
CA HIS A 25 0.57 -9.83 -6.38
C HIS A 25 0.86 -11.28 -6.00
N GLU A 26 -0.03 -12.20 -6.31
CA GLU A 26 0.19 -13.64 -6.07
C GLU A 26 1.36 -14.17 -6.91
N GLU A 27 1.47 -13.75 -8.17
CA GLU A 27 2.57 -14.15 -9.04
C GLU A 27 3.91 -13.53 -8.58
N LEU A 28 3.91 -12.26 -8.12
CA LEU A 28 5.08 -11.63 -7.52
C LEU A 28 5.51 -12.37 -6.24
N HIS A 29 4.56 -12.66 -5.35
CA HIS A 29 4.84 -13.40 -4.10
C HIS A 29 5.47 -14.77 -4.38
N ALA A 30 4.95 -15.51 -5.35
CA ALA A 30 5.50 -16.82 -5.72
C ALA A 30 6.91 -16.77 -6.31
N ALA A 31 7.31 -15.61 -6.86
CA ALA A 31 8.60 -15.43 -7.51
C ALA A 31 9.68 -14.82 -6.60
N VAL A 32 9.29 -14.06 -5.56
CA VAL A 32 10.23 -13.36 -4.67
C VAL A 32 11.01 -14.36 -3.81
N HIS A 33 12.34 -14.24 -3.83
CA HIS A 33 13.23 -15.06 -3.03
C HIS A 33 14.55 -14.32 -2.68
N PRO A 34 15.30 -14.78 -1.69
CA PRO A 34 16.63 -14.24 -1.41
C PRO A 34 17.52 -14.28 -2.65
N GLY A 35 18.31 -13.23 -2.87
CA GLY A 35 19.20 -13.09 -4.04
C GLY A 35 18.60 -12.33 -5.22
N MET A 36 17.29 -12.07 -5.25
CA MET A 36 16.70 -11.15 -6.24
C MET A 36 17.07 -9.70 -5.95
N SER A 37 17.31 -8.91 -7.00
CA SER A 37 17.38 -7.47 -6.86
C SER A 37 15.97 -6.86 -6.86
N THR A 38 15.80 -5.73 -6.18
CA THR A 38 14.52 -5.00 -6.22
C THR A 38 14.16 -4.55 -7.64
N LEU A 39 15.16 -4.31 -8.50
CA LEU A 39 14.93 -4.01 -9.92
C LEU A 39 14.40 -5.21 -10.71
N ASP A 40 14.82 -6.45 -10.37
CA ASP A 40 14.28 -7.65 -11.04
C ASP A 40 12.80 -7.87 -10.67
N ILE A 41 12.43 -7.52 -9.44
CA ILE A 41 11.03 -7.53 -8.97
C ILE A 41 10.20 -6.50 -9.75
N ASP A 42 10.68 -5.27 -9.91
CA ASP A 42 10.01 -4.24 -10.70
C ASP A 42 9.77 -4.68 -12.15
N LYS A 43 10.82 -5.20 -12.80
CA LYS A 43 10.73 -5.73 -14.18
C LYS A 43 9.72 -6.88 -14.30
N LEU A 44 9.67 -7.75 -13.29
CA LEU A 44 8.68 -8.82 -13.22
C LEU A 44 7.28 -8.24 -13.08
N GLY A 45 7.07 -7.31 -12.14
CA GLY A 45 5.79 -6.64 -11.93
C GLY A 45 5.29 -5.91 -13.17
N GLU A 46 6.13 -5.13 -13.84
CA GLU A 46 5.77 -4.49 -15.11
C GLU A 46 5.32 -5.50 -16.16
N ARG A 47 6.09 -6.59 -16.32
CA ARG A 47 5.76 -7.64 -17.28
C ARG A 47 4.42 -8.30 -16.96
N LEU A 48 4.15 -8.62 -15.70
CA LEU A 48 2.90 -9.24 -15.25
C LEU A 48 1.71 -8.30 -15.48
N ILE A 49 1.80 -7.04 -15.07
CA ILE A 49 0.75 -6.04 -15.29
C ILE A 49 0.42 -5.94 -16.79
N ARG A 50 1.44 -5.83 -17.63
CA ARG A 50 1.25 -5.72 -19.09
C ARG A 50 0.70 -6.99 -19.73
N SER A 51 1.07 -8.17 -19.22
CA SER A 51 0.56 -9.46 -19.75
C SER A 51 -0.94 -9.63 -19.54
N HIS A 52 -1.50 -8.98 -18.52
CA HIS A 52 -2.94 -8.89 -18.27
C HIS A 52 -3.64 -7.76 -19.06
N GLY A 53 -2.94 -7.10 -19.99
CA GLY A 53 -3.49 -6.02 -20.82
C GLY A 53 -3.69 -4.71 -20.05
N CYS A 54 -3.04 -4.54 -18.90
CA CYS A 54 -3.08 -3.34 -18.09
C CYS A 54 -1.82 -2.47 -18.27
N ILE A 55 -1.90 -1.24 -17.78
CA ILE A 55 -0.77 -0.30 -17.72
C ILE A 55 -0.38 -0.14 -16.24
N PRO A 56 0.94 -0.14 -15.88
CA PRO A 56 1.37 0.18 -14.54
C PRO A 56 0.95 1.61 -14.15
N SER A 57 0.30 1.76 -12.98
CA SER A 57 -0.21 3.07 -12.53
C SER A 57 0.90 4.02 -12.10
N PHE A 58 2.02 3.50 -11.57
CA PHE A 58 3.03 4.33 -10.91
C PHE A 58 4.10 4.85 -11.86
N LYS A 59 4.36 4.15 -12.98
CA LYS A 59 5.41 4.52 -13.92
C LYS A 59 5.17 5.90 -14.51
N ASN A 60 6.10 6.82 -14.26
CA ASN A 60 6.05 8.25 -14.63
C ASN A 60 4.94 9.06 -13.90
N TYR A 61 4.26 8.47 -12.90
CA TYR A 61 3.32 9.21 -12.08
C TYR A 61 4.11 10.20 -11.20
N ASN A 62 3.87 11.49 -11.39
CA ASN A 62 4.63 12.59 -10.75
C ASN A 62 6.15 12.44 -10.85
N GLY A 63 6.66 11.72 -11.86
CA GLY A 63 8.10 11.50 -12.07
C GLY A 63 8.65 10.23 -11.41
N TYR A 64 7.82 9.39 -10.77
CA TYR A 64 8.27 8.12 -10.21
C TYR A 64 8.85 7.21 -11.31
N PRO A 65 10.09 6.66 -11.15
CA PRO A 65 10.81 6.05 -12.28
C PRO A 65 10.43 4.60 -12.58
N ALA A 66 9.71 3.91 -11.67
CA ALA A 66 9.46 2.47 -11.75
C ALA A 66 7.98 2.13 -11.91
N SER A 67 7.69 0.86 -12.17
CA SER A 67 6.32 0.36 -12.37
C SER A 67 5.65 -0.06 -11.06
N ILE A 68 6.46 -0.49 -10.07
CA ILE A 68 6.03 -0.82 -8.71
C ILE A 68 7.00 -0.20 -7.71
N CYS A 69 6.56 -0.01 -6.46
CA CYS A 69 7.46 0.33 -5.36
C CYS A 69 7.92 -0.97 -4.67
N VAL A 70 9.19 -1.03 -4.31
CA VAL A 70 9.79 -2.17 -3.62
C VAL A 70 10.52 -1.67 -2.38
N SER A 71 9.83 -1.70 -1.25
CA SER A 71 10.33 -1.17 0.02
C SER A 71 10.78 -2.32 0.93
N VAL A 72 12.00 -2.26 1.47
CA VAL A 72 12.64 -3.36 2.20
C VAL A 72 12.93 -2.96 3.64
N ASN A 73 12.45 -3.73 4.61
CA ASN A 73 12.70 -3.59 6.05
C ASN A 73 12.18 -2.27 6.64
N ASP A 74 13.05 -1.29 6.84
CA ASP A 74 12.74 0.04 7.39
C ASP A 74 12.24 1.04 6.34
N GLU A 75 12.25 0.66 5.06
CA GLU A 75 11.60 1.43 4.00
C GLU A 75 10.08 1.25 4.10
N ILE A 76 9.37 2.33 4.41
CA ILE A 76 7.90 2.32 4.61
C ILE A 76 7.20 2.20 3.28
N VAL A 77 7.47 3.15 2.36
CA VAL A 77 6.84 3.27 1.04
C VAL A 77 7.80 3.86 0.00
N HIS A 78 7.38 3.76 -1.26
CA HIS A 78 8.01 4.38 -2.42
C HIS A 78 9.47 3.98 -2.67
N GLY A 79 9.92 2.86 -2.12
CA GLY A 79 11.26 2.33 -2.38
C GLY A 79 11.52 2.21 -3.88
N ILE A 80 12.54 2.94 -4.40
CA ILE A 80 12.89 2.90 -5.82
C ILE A 80 13.66 1.62 -6.13
N PRO A 81 13.16 0.77 -7.04
CA PRO A 81 13.84 -0.46 -7.43
C PRO A 81 15.26 -0.24 -7.95
N ASN A 82 16.21 -1.01 -7.43
CA ASN A 82 17.63 -0.86 -7.71
C ASN A 82 18.30 -2.21 -7.93
N LYS A 83 19.19 -2.32 -8.92
CA LYS A 83 19.95 -3.56 -9.22
C LYS A 83 20.94 -3.97 -8.13
N HIS A 84 21.32 -3.04 -7.26
CA HIS A 84 22.28 -3.29 -6.18
C HIS A 84 21.60 -3.58 -4.83
N ARG A 85 20.30 -3.33 -4.70
CA ARG A 85 19.52 -3.71 -3.53
C ARG A 85 19.06 -5.15 -3.70
N ILE A 86 19.81 -6.07 -3.09
CA ILE A 86 19.56 -7.51 -3.17
C ILE A 86 18.85 -7.97 -1.91
N LEU A 87 17.73 -8.68 -2.08
CA LEU A 87 16.98 -9.27 -0.97
C LEU A 87 17.77 -10.39 -0.31
N LYS A 88 17.72 -10.45 1.01
CA LYS A 88 18.39 -11.43 1.85
C LYS A 88 17.39 -12.29 2.60
N ASP A 89 17.80 -13.48 3.01
CA ASP A 89 17.05 -14.30 3.96
C ASP A 89 16.84 -13.51 5.26
N GLY A 90 15.61 -13.42 5.73
CA GLY A 90 15.25 -12.63 6.90
C GLY A 90 14.71 -11.22 6.61
N ASP A 91 14.82 -10.69 5.38
CA ASP A 91 14.18 -9.42 5.01
C ASP A 91 12.66 -9.56 4.98
N ILE A 92 11.96 -8.45 5.22
CA ILE A 92 10.57 -8.27 4.79
C ILE A 92 10.55 -7.29 3.61
N VAL A 93 9.65 -7.50 2.66
CA VAL A 93 9.53 -6.64 1.47
C VAL A 93 8.07 -6.25 1.24
N SER A 94 7.83 -4.96 1.20
CA SER A 94 6.54 -4.39 0.79
C SER A 94 6.59 -4.11 -0.70
N LEU A 95 5.73 -4.80 -1.44
CA LEU A 95 5.52 -4.56 -2.86
C LEU A 95 4.21 -3.79 -3.01
N ASP A 96 4.32 -2.61 -3.58
CA ASP A 96 3.18 -1.77 -3.88
C ASP A 96 3.06 -1.61 -5.38
N ALA A 97 1.89 -1.94 -5.91
CA ALA A 97 1.62 -1.97 -7.34
C ALA A 97 0.23 -1.41 -7.65
N GLY A 98 0.14 -0.74 -8.79
CA GLY A 98 -1.14 -0.27 -9.31
C GLY A 98 -1.34 -0.68 -10.76
N THR A 99 -2.59 -0.92 -11.16
CA THR A 99 -2.93 -1.21 -12.55
C THR A 99 -3.95 -0.23 -13.10
N ILE A 100 -3.84 0.10 -14.38
CA ILE A 100 -4.88 0.84 -15.12
C ILE A 100 -5.55 -0.14 -16.06
N TYR A 101 -6.82 -0.41 -15.83
CA TYR A 101 -7.68 -1.20 -16.69
C TYR A 101 -8.80 -0.34 -17.27
N LYS A 102 -8.80 -0.15 -18.59
CA LYS A 102 -9.80 0.67 -19.32
C LYS A 102 -9.99 2.07 -18.70
N GLY A 103 -8.90 2.69 -18.25
CA GLY A 103 -8.89 4.04 -17.71
C GLY A 103 -9.20 4.15 -16.21
N TYR A 104 -9.37 3.03 -15.50
CA TYR A 104 -9.58 2.99 -14.06
C TYR A 104 -8.40 2.35 -13.35
N HIS A 105 -7.98 2.98 -12.25
CA HIS A 105 -6.88 2.53 -11.42
C HIS A 105 -7.34 1.51 -10.38
N SER A 106 -6.45 0.60 -10.05
CA SER A 106 -6.43 -0.16 -8.80
C SER A 106 -5.08 0.00 -8.14
N ASP A 107 -5.05 -0.10 -6.83
CA ASP A 107 -3.89 0.11 -5.99
C ASP A 107 -3.87 -0.91 -4.86
N ALA A 108 -2.72 -1.54 -4.62
CA ALA A 108 -2.56 -2.48 -3.51
C ALA A 108 -1.09 -2.69 -3.14
N ALA A 109 -0.82 -2.66 -1.84
CA ALA A 109 0.45 -3.06 -1.27
C ALA A 109 0.32 -4.37 -0.47
N ARG A 110 1.40 -5.14 -0.44
CA ARG A 110 1.52 -6.35 0.38
C ARG A 110 2.95 -6.48 0.88
N THR A 111 3.08 -6.79 2.16
CA THR A 111 4.39 -7.10 2.76
C THR A 111 4.55 -8.60 2.92
N TRP A 112 5.68 -9.14 2.45
CA TRP A 112 6.01 -10.55 2.52
C TRP A 112 7.36 -10.82 3.16
N ALA A 113 7.47 -11.98 3.77
CA ALA A 113 8.72 -12.53 4.24
C ALA A 113 9.61 -12.96 3.06
N VAL A 114 10.89 -12.68 3.15
CA VAL A 114 11.90 -13.17 2.22
C VAL A 114 12.69 -14.28 2.93
N GLY A 115 12.37 -15.53 2.62
CA GLY A 115 12.91 -16.68 3.34
C GLY A 115 12.42 -16.78 4.79
N ASN A 116 13.32 -16.94 5.75
CA ASN A 116 13.00 -17.13 7.17
C ASN A 116 13.14 -15.81 7.92
N VAL A 117 12.04 -15.21 8.31
CA VAL A 117 12.03 -13.94 9.08
C VAL A 117 11.96 -14.19 10.59
N SER A 118 12.28 -13.18 11.38
CA SER A 118 12.13 -13.23 12.83
C SER A 118 10.66 -13.29 13.25
N PRO A 119 10.35 -13.83 14.44
CA PRO A 119 8.98 -13.80 14.98
C PRO A 119 8.42 -12.39 15.11
N GLU A 120 9.26 -11.40 15.38
CA GLU A 120 8.89 -9.98 15.49
C GLU A 120 8.48 -9.42 14.13
N ALA A 121 9.24 -9.72 13.07
CA ALA A 121 8.91 -9.32 11.71
C ALA A 121 7.62 -9.97 11.23
N GLN A 122 7.45 -11.27 11.48
CA GLN A 122 6.20 -11.98 11.16
C GLN A 122 5.00 -11.35 11.90
N LYS A 123 5.17 -11.07 13.19
CA LYS A 123 4.11 -10.43 13.99
C LYS A 123 3.74 -9.04 13.46
N LEU A 124 4.73 -8.24 13.05
CA LEU A 124 4.47 -6.93 12.46
C LEU A 124 3.61 -7.06 11.20
N MET A 125 4.00 -7.92 10.27
CA MET A 125 3.22 -8.17 9.03
C MET A 125 1.79 -8.64 9.33
N ASP A 126 1.62 -9.55 10.28
CA ASP A 126 0.30 -10.08 10.66
C ASP A 126 -0.57 -8.99 11.30
N VAL A 127 0.01 -8.15 12.16
CA VAL A 127 -0.71 -7.03 12.80
C VAL A 127 -1.08 -5.97 11.76
N THR A 128 -0.18 -5.60 10.84
CA THR A 128 -0.46 -4.64 9.77
C THR A 128 -1.59 -5.13 8.87
N LYS A 129 -1.52 -6.38 8.44
CA LYS A 129 -2.60 -7.02 7.69
C LYS A 129 -3.92 -6.98 8.46
N GLN A 130 -3.91 -7.26 9.76
CA GLN A 130 -5.11 -7.22 10.58
C GLN A 130 -5.62 -5.78 10.78
N CYS A 131 -4.75 -4.77 10.85
CA CYS A 131 -5.15 -3.36 10.87
C CYS A 131 -6.06 -3.01 9.69
N PHE A 132 -5.69 -3.47 8.48
CA PHE A 132 -6.55 -3.30 7.30
C PHE A 132 -7.93 -3.94 7.50
N TYR A 133 -7.98 -5.19 7.98
CA TYR A 133 -9.26 -5.88 8.22
C TYR A 133 -10.09 -5.22 9.33
N GLU A 134 -9.47 -4.65 10.35
CA GLU A 134 -10.20 -3.89 11.37
C GLU A 134 -10.78 -2.60 10.76
N GLY A 135 -10.02 -1.89 9.95
CA GLY A 135 -10.47 -0.67 9.28
C GLY A 135 -11.65 -0.90 8.34
N ILE A 136 -11.57 -1.89 7.44
CA ILE A 136 -12.62 -2.14 6.44
C ILE A 136 -13.96 -2.59 7.03
N LYS A 137 -14.02 -3.03 8.28
CA LYS A 137 -15.30 -3.26 8.98
C LYS A 137 -16.17 -2.00 9.02
N PHE A 138 -15.52 -0.85 9.04
CA PHE A 138 -16.16 0.47 9.10
C PHE A 138 -16.30 1.15 7.72
N ALA A 139 -15.72 0.59 6.66
CA ALA A 139 -15.84 1.09 5.28
C ALA A 139 -17.24 0.78 4.72
N LYS A 140 -18.28 1.29 5.36
CA LYS A 140 -19.69 1.07 5.04
C LYS A 140 -20.44 2.39 4.94
N ALA A 141 -21.39 2.46 4.02
CA ALA A 141 -22.28 3.61 3.91
C ALA A 141 -22.95 3.93 5.26
N GLY A 142 -22.96 5.19 5.64
CA GLY A 142 -23.50 5.69 6.91
C GLY A 142 -22.47 5.81 8.04
N ASN A 143 -21.30 5.20 7.93
CA ASN A 143 -20.16 5.46 8.82
C ASN A 143 -19.39 6.71 8.35
N HIS A 144 -18.53 7.22 9.18
CA HIS A 144 -17.62 8.31 8.82
C HIS A 144 -16.21 7.78 8.49
N LEU A 145 -15.49 8.52 7.68
CA LEU A 145 -14.12 8.15 7.27
C LEU A 145 -13.20 7.88 8.47
N ASN A 146 -13.30 8.72 9.51
CA ASN A 146 -12.48 8.57 10.72
C ASN A 146 -12.80 7.31 11.56
N ASP A 147 -13.93 6.65 11.31
CA ASP A 147 -14.24 5.38 11.97
C ASP A 147 -13.28 4.29 11.48
N ILE A 148 -12.89 4.32 10.18
CA ILE A 148 -11.84 3.46 9.60
C ILE A 148 -10.50 3.74 10.27
N SER A 149 -10.09 5.00 10.27
CA SER A 149 -8.80 5.47 10.82
C SER A 149 -8.64 5.11 12.29
N THR A 150 -9.69 5.32 13.07
CA THR A 150 -9.71 4.99 14.51
C THR A 150 -9.55 3.50 14.76
N ALA A 151 -10.19 2.65 13.95
CA ALA A 151 -10.10 1.20 14.10
C ALA A 151 -8.68 0.69 13.78
N ILE A 152 -8.04 1.23 12.74
CA ILE A 152 -6.66 0.90 12.35
C ILE A 152 -5.72 1.25 13.50
N GLN A 153 -5.72 2.50 13.95
CA GLN A 153 -4.84 2.98 15.01
C GLN A 153 -5.05 2.19 16.31
N ALA A 154 -6.31 2.04 16.73
CA ALA A 154 -6.61 1.34 17.98
C ALA A 154 -6.15 -0.12 17.96
N TYR A 155 -6.07 -0.76 16.79
CA TYR A 155 -5.55 -2.12 16.69
C TYR A 155 -4.02 -2.14 16.74
N ALA A 156 -3.32 -1.31 15.98
CA ALA A 156 -1.86 -1.24 15.96
C ALA A 156 -1.27 -0.91 17.35
N GLU A 157 -1.86 0.08 18.04
CA GLU A 157 -1.38 0.55 19.35
C GLU A 157 -1.51 -0.51 20.46
N LYS A 158 -2.38 -1.52 20.34
CA LYS A 158 -2.43 -2.67 21.27
C LYS A 158 -1.13 -3.45 21.33
N PHE A 159 -0.35 -3.40 20.26
CA PHE A 159 0.94 -4.07 20.12
C PHE A 159 2.13 -3.14 20.36
N GLY A 160 1.86 -1.86 20.66
CA GLY A 160 2.89 -0.83 20.85
C GLY A 160 3.52 -0.34 19.54
N TYR A 161 2.87 -0.56 18.41
CA TYR A 161 3.38 -0.16 17.10
C TYR A 161 3.00 1.29 16.74
N GLY A 162 3.92 1.95 16.01
CA GLY A 162 3.73 3.28 15.47
C GLY A 162 2.83 3.26 14.21
N VAL A 163 1.90 4.20 14.13
CA VAL A 163 1.08 4.42 12.92
C VAL A 163 1.58 5.67 12.22
N VAL A 164 2.07 5.53 11.00
CA VAL A 164 2.59 6.63 10.18
C VAL A 164 1.50 7.69 9.96
N ARG A 165 1.89 8.97 10.03
CA ARG A 165 0.97 10.12 9.98
C ARG A 165 1.16 11.02 8.77
N GLU A 166 2.36 11.05 8.22
CA GLU A 166 2.75 11.91 7.11
C GLU A 166 2.22 11.42 5.75
N LEU A 167 1.87 10.14 5.70
CA LEU A 167 1.36 9.46 4.52
C LEU A 167 0.02 8.82 4.85
N VAL A 168 -0.90 8.86 3.89
CA VAL A 168 -2.29 8.44 4.08
C VAL A 168 -2.81 7.73 2.82
N GLY A 169 -3.81 6.91 2.98
CA GLY A 169 -4.59 6.40 1.87
C GLY A 169 -5.41 7.48 1.17
N HIS A 170 -6.11 7.14 0.12
CA HIS A 170 -6.76 8.12 -0.75
C HIS A 170 -8.02 7.58 -1.44
N GLY A 171 -8.82 8.47 -2.01
CA GLY A 171 -9.78 8.10 -3.03
C GLY A 171 -9.07 7.63 -4.30
N ILE A 172 -9.71 6.80 -5.09
CA ILE A 172 -9.12 6.25 -6.32
C ILE A 172 -10.21 6.07 -7.39
N GLY A 173 -9.84 6.17 -8.67
CA GLY A 173 -10.79 6.03 -9.77
C GLY A 173 -10.14 6.17 -11.13
N THR A 174 -10.50 7.21 -11.87
CA THR A 174 -9.85 7.56 -13.15
C THR A 174 -8.50 8.24 -12.92
N HIS A 175 -8.24 8.71 -11.70
CA HIS A 175 -6.93 9.16 -11.24
C HIS A 175 -6.45 8.20 -10.14
N LEU A 176 -5.14 8.03 -10.03
CA LEU A 176 -4.53 7.22 -8.98
C LEU A 176 -4.89 7.78 -7.61
N HIS A 177 -4.66 9.08 -7.39
CA HIS A 177 -5.04 9.77 -6.18
C HIS A 177 -6.23 10.70 -6.44
N GLU A 178 -7.33 10.44 -5.75
CA GLU A 178 -8.54 11.26 -5.71
C GLU A 178 -8.87 11.62 -4.25
N ASP A 179 -9.75 12.60 -4.03
CA ASP A 179 -10.34 12.82 -2.70
C ASP A 179 -11.24 11.65 -2.28
N PRO A 180 -11.33 11.35 -0.98
CA PRO A 180 -10.70 12.03 0.14
C PRO A 180 -9.33 11.44 0.48
N GLU A 181 -8.51 12.17 1.27
CA GLU A 181 -7.43 11.53 2.04
C GLU A 181 -8.03 10.58 3.08
N VAL A 182 -7.35 9.44 3.29
CA VAL A 182 -7.78 8.37 4.22
C VAL A 182 -6.68 8.12 5.26
N PRO A 183 -6.62 8.91 6.34
CA PRO A 183 -5.63 8.70 7.39
C PRO A 183 -5.74 7.33 8.05
N ASN A 184 -4.62 6.76 8.47
CA ASN A 184 -4.57 5.52 9.24
C ASN A 184 -4.63 5.75 10.75
N PHE A 185 -4.73 7.01 11.17
CA PHE A 185 -4.80 7.45 12.56
C PHE A 185 -6.03 8.30 12.82
N ALA A 186 -6.52 8.27 14.05
CA ALA A 186 -7.69 9.02 14.48
C ALA A 186 -7.46 10.53 14.41
N THR A 187 -8.39 11.25 13.80
CA THR A 187 -8.38 12.71 13.72
C THR A 187 -9.43 13.30 14.65
N LYS A 188 -9.31 14.61 14.94
CA LYS A 188 -10.29 15.32 15.79
C LYS A 188 -11.68 15.43 15.12
N ARG A 189 -11.75 15.35 13.81
CA ARG A 189 -12.98 15.46 13.03
C ARG A 189 -13.43 14.07 12.60
N ARG A 190 -14.74 13.85 12.54
CA ARG A 190 -15.30 12.57 12.06
C ARG A 190 -14.99 12.28 10.59
N GLY A 191 -14.59 13.28 9.81
CA GLY A 191 -14.40 13.15 8.37
C GLY A 191 -15.74 13.09 7.62
N ILE A 192 -15.67 12.80 6.33
CA ILE A 192 -16.85 12.71 5.47
C ILE A 192 -17.71 11.50 5.84
N LEU A 193 -19.01 11.59 5.53
CA LEU A 193 -19.92 10.45 5.59
C LEU A 193 -19.67 9.55 4.37
N LEU A 194 -19.46 8.26 4.61
CA LEU A 194 -19.26 7.28 3.55
C LEU A 194 -20.58 7.01 2.82
N GLN A 195 -20.52 6.97 1.51
CA GLN A 195 -21.66 6.77 0.63
C GLN A 195 -21.39 5.63 -0.37
N PRO A 196 -22.45 4.92 -0.84
CA PRO A 196 -22.29 3.96 -1.92
C PRO A 196 -21.68 4.60 -3.17
N GLY A 197 -20.74 3.91 -3.80
CA GLY A 197 -20.02 4.39 -4.98
C GLY A 197 -18.73 5.15 -4.68
N MET A 198 -18.41 5.42 -3.41
CA MET A 198 -17.06 5.84 -3.03
C MET A 198 -16.08 4.68 -3.18
N THR A 199 -14.88 4.98 -3.66
CA THR A 199 -13.78 4.04 -3.82
C THR A 199 -12.55 4.59 -3.11
N LEU A 200 -11.95 3.79 -2.23
CA LEU A 200 -10.89 4.21 -1.32
C LEU A 200 -9.74 3.19 -1.35
N ALA A 201 -8.51 3.68 -1.40
CA ALA A 201 -7.32 2.95 -1.01
C ALA A 201 -7.14 3.14 0.50
N ILE A 202 -7.13 2.04 1.24
CA ILE A 202 -6.95 2.01 2.70
C ILE A 202 -5.63 1.31 2.94
N GLU A 203 -4.63 2.04 3.43
CA GLU A 203 -3.22 1.65 3.36
C GLU A 203 -2.54 1.82 4.72
N PRO A 204 -2.80 0.95 5.70
CA PRO A 204 -2.10 1.00 6.96
C PRO A 204 -0.59 0.88 6.75
N MET A 205 0.18 1.85 7.25
CA MET A 205 1.63 1.85 7.31
C MET A 205 2.01 1.80 8.78
N ILE A 206 2.54 0.65 9.21
CA ILE A 206 2.75 0.33 10.62
C ILE A 206 4.23 0.06 10.88
N ASN A 207 4.80 0.83 11.81
CA ASN A 207 6.20 0.72 12.21
C ASN A 207 6.32 -0.10 13.50
N ALA A 208 7.31 -0.96 13.60
CA ALA A 208 7.62 -1.69 14.83
C ALA A 208 8.09 -0.75 15.97
N GLY A 209 8.57 0.44 15.61
CA GLY A 209 9.03 1.50 16.51
C GLY A 209 8.10 2.71 16.52
N THR A 210 8.71 3.91 16.42
CA THR A 210 7.98 5.19 16.43
C THR A 210 7.22 5.44 15.13
N PRO A 211 6.20 6.32 15.13
CA PRO A 211 5.50 6.68 13.90
C PRO A 211 6.30 7.61 12.98
N ASP A 212 7.43 8.15 13.46
CA ASP A 212 8.19 9.19 12.77
C ASP A 212 8.91 8.66 11.52
N VAL A 213 9.01 9.51 10.51
CA VAL A 213 9.54 9.14 9.19
C VAL A 213 10.63 10.09 8.71
N ILE A 214 11.48 9.61 7.80
CA ILE A 214 12.50 10.41 7.10
C ILE A 214 12.35 10.16 5.59
N TRP A 215 12.36 11.25 4.80
CA TRP A 215 12.49 11.17 3.35
C TRP A 215 13.96 11.05 2.95
N MET A 216 14.25 10.12 2.06
CA MET A 216 15.59 9.93 1.53
C MET A 216 15.92 10.96 0.45
N ASP A 217 17.22 11.11 0.13
CA ASP A 217 17.72 12.06 -0.85
C ASP A 217 17.28 11.78 -2.30
N ASP A 218 16.59 10.67 -2.54
CA ASP A 218 16.00 10.30 -3.84
C ASP A 218 14.63 10.95 -4.09
N ASP A 219 14.15 11.78 -3.16
CA ASP A 219 12.87 12.50 -3.18
C ASP A 219 11.62 11.57 -3.11
N TRP A 220 11.79 10.25 -2.97
CA TRP A 220 10.69 9.27 -2.99
C TRP A 220 10.67 8.35 -1.78
N THR A 221 11.79 7.66 -1.53
CA THR A 221 11.84 6.62 -0.50
C THR A 221 11.62 7.21 0.88
N VAL A 222 10.67 6.67 1.62
CA VAL A 222 10.38 7.07 3.01
C VAL A 222 10.76 5.92 3.92
N VAL A 223 11.56 6.22 4.95
CA VAL A 223 12.04 5.25 5.94
C VAL A 223 11.58 5.60 7.34
N THR A 224 11.59 4.62 8.24
CA THR A 224 11.36 4.87 9.67
C THR A 224 12.52 5.67 10.27
N ALA A 225 12.22 6.66 11.12
CA ALA A 225 13.24 7.54 11.70
C ALA A 225 14.17 6.81 12.69
N ASP A 226 13.72 5.71 13.26
CA ASP A 226 14.45 4.88 14.23
C ASP A 226 15.02 3.59 13.62
N HIS A 227 14.91 3.41 12.29
CA HIS A 227 15.32 2.22 11.56
C HIS A 227 14.64 0.92 12.02
N ALA A 228 13.50 1.02 12.69
CA ALA A 228 12.67 -0.14 12.99
C ALA A 228 11.99 -0.66 11.71
N LEU A 229 11.59 -1.95 11.70
CA LEU A 229 10.86 -2.53 10.59
C LEU A 229 9.51 -1.81 10.36
N SER A 230 9.10 -1.72 9.10
CA SER A 230 7.78 -1.23 8.68
C SER A 230 7.09 -2.24 7.75
N ALA A 231 5.76 -2.29 7.84
CA ALA A 231 4.93 -3.15 6.99
C ALA A 231 3.62 -2.45 6.64
#